data_6d2bb699ead5b341d46782ea538e7855
#
_entry.id   6d2bb699ead5b341d46782ea538e7855
#
_cell.length_a   1.000
_cell.length_b   1.000
_cell.length_c   1.000
_cell.angle_alpha   90.00
_cell.angle_beta   90.00
_cell.angle_gamma   90.00
#
_symmetry.space_group_name_H-M   'P 1'
#
loop_
_entity.id
_entity.type
_entity.pdbx_description
1 polymer ?
#
loop_
_entity_poly.entity_id
_entity_poly.type
_entity_poly.pdbx_seq_one_letter_code
_entity_poly.pdbx_strand_id
1 'polypeptide(L)'
;MAMRDWLTKDLSWIIVSLFLAVAIWLTVYKIREEPGTPATPGIENTYGNLPVHLLSAAQDVRDYRVAPDTVLVTVSGPPNAMAVLQADQIHAMVNLTGIESSRNSHWPVEVSVPVGMTLVRVEPLEVGVIVPPPTAHNKP
;
A
#
# COMPACT_ATOMS: atom_id res chain seq x y z
N MET A 1 1.08 62.53 -15.86
CA MET A 1 0.22 62.11 -14.73
C MET A 1 -0.64 60.87 -15.06
N ALA A 2 -0.68 60.45 -16.33
CA ALA A 2 -1.46 59.24 -16.73
C ALA A 2 -0.79 57.90 -16.40
N MET A 3 0.46 57.86 -16.01
CA MET A 3 1.17 56.60 -15.67
C MET A 3 0.75 56.01 -14.34
N ARG A 4 0.25 56.81 -13.42
CA ARG A 4 -0.16 56.29 -12.08
C ARG A 4 -1.51 55.61 -12.09
N ASP A 5 -2.42 56.06 -12.94
CA ASP A 5 -3.76 55.47 -13.04
C ASP A 5 -3.76 54.14 -13.81
N TRP A 6 -2.81 53.98 -14.74
CA TRP A 6 -2.63 52.75 -15.47
C TRP A 6 -2.03 51.66 -14.57
N LEU A 7 -1.04 52.01 -13.74
CA LEU A 7 -0.45 51.08 -12.79
C LEU A 7 -1.44 50.60 -11.71
N THR A 8 -2.37 51.43 -11.26
CA THR A 8 -3.32 51.06 -10.25
C THR A 8 -4.42 50.11 -10.75
N LYS A 9 -4.82 50.27 -12.03
CA LYS A 9 -5.76 49.34 -12.66
C LYS A 9 -5.13 47.98 -12.93
N ASP A 10 -3.91 47.96 -13.42
CA ASP A 10 -3.21 46.69 -13.68
C ASP A 10 -2.74 46.03 -12.39
N LEU A 11 -2.41 46.82 -11.38
CA LEU A 11 -2.05 46.29 -10.06
C LEU A 11 -3.20 45.50 -9.41
N SER A 12 -4.43 45.96 -9.58
CA SER A 12 -5.62 45.24 -9.08
C SER A 12 -5.76 43.87 -9.76
N TRP A 13 -5.56 43.80 -11.05
CA TRP A 13 -5.60 42.52 -11.79
C TRP A 13 -4.45 41.57 -11.41
N ILE A 14 -3.26 42.11 -11.17
CA ILE A 14 -2.11 41.34 -10.72
C ILE A 14 -2.35 40.77 -9.33
N ILE A 15 -2.94 41.54 -8.42
CA ILE A 15 -3.29 41.06 -7.06
C ILE A 15 -4.35 39.96 -7.12
N VAL A 16 -5.37 40.11 -7.96
CA VAL A 16 -6.40 39.08 -8.15
C VAL A 16 -5.80 37.80 -8.74
N SER A 17 -4.93 37.93 -9.74
CA SER A 17 -4.21 36.79 -10.31
C SER A 17 -3.33 36.07 -9.30
N LEU A 18 -2.60 36.83 -8.48
CA LEU A 18 -1.75 36.28 -7.44
C LEU A 18 -2.57 35.53 -6.38
N PHE A 19 -3.69 36.14 -5.97
CA PHE A 19 -4.60 35.51 -5.01
C PHE A 19 -5.19 34.20 -5.54
N LEU A 20 -5.59 34.20 -6.80
CA LEU A 20 -6.10 33.00 -7.47
C LEU A 20 -5.03 31.90 -7.57
N ALA A 21 -3.82 32.28 -7.93
CA ALA A 21 -2.69 31.33 -8.02
C ALA A 21 -2.36 30.71 -6.66
N VAL A 22 -2.34 31.51 -5.61
CA VAL A 22 -2.11 31.01 -4.23
C VAL A 22 -3.26 30.12 -3.77
N ALA A 23 -4.50 30.48 -4.09
CA ALA A 23 -5.67 29.65 -3.75
C ALA A 23 -5.62 28.29 -4.43
N ILE A 24 -5.28 28.26 -5.71
CA ILE A 24 -5.11 27.00 -6.45
C ILE A 24 -3.94 26.20 -5.88
N TRP A 25 -2.81 26.85 -5.60
CA TRP A 25 -1.65 26.19 -5.03
C TRP A 25 -1.94 25.56 -3.66
N LEU A 26 -2.64 26.30 -2.78
CA LEU A 26 -3.07 25.79 -1.47
C LEU A 26 -4.03 24.61 -1.61
N THR A 27 -4.94 24.64 -2.57
CA THR A 27 -5.87 23.55 -2.82
C THR A 27 -5.12 22.28 -3.27
N VAL A 28 -4.19 22.44 -4.21
CA VAL A 28 -3.37 21.33 -4.70
C VAL A 28 -2.43 20.81 -3.61
N TYR A 29 -1.89 21.69 -2.78
CA TYR A 29 -1.02 21.31 -1.67
C TYR A 29 -1.77 20.46 -0.65
N LYS A 30 -2.99 20.86 -0.26
CA LYS A 30 -3.85 20.06 0.63
C LYS A 30 -4.19 18.69 0.06
N ILE A 31 -4.46 18.60 -1.24
CA ILE A 31 -4.75 17.31 -1.90
C ILE A 31 -3.51 16.41 -1.89
N ARG A 32 -2.31 16.98 -1.93
CA ARG A 32 -1.07 16.19 -1.87
C ARG A 32 -0.71 15.70 -0.46
N GLU A 33 -1.12 16.40 0.58
CA GLU A 33 -0.89 16.00 1.96
C GLU A 33 -1.90 14.95 2.46
N GLU A 34 -3.01 14.76 1.75
CA GLU A 34 -3.91 13.65 2.00
C GLU A 34 -3.67 12.57 0.94
N PRO A 35 -2.78 11.61 1.20
CA PRO A 35 -2.72 10.42 0.38
C PRO A 35 -3.98 9.60 0.66
N GLY A 36 -4.97 9.78 -0.16
CA GLY A 36 -6.13 8.94 -0.22
C GLY A 36 -7.34 9.46 0.53
N THR A 37 -8.38 9.63 -0.26
CA THR A 37 -9.81 9.58 0.07
C THR A 37 -10.30 10.46 1.22
N PRO A 38 -11.41 11.17 1.03
CA PRO A 38 -12.14 11.75 2.12
C PRO A 38 -12.40 10.65 3.15
N ALA A 39 -11.66 10.71 4.22
CA ALA A 39 -11.82 9.79 5.31
C ALA A 39 -13.21 9.97 5.89
N THR A 40 -14.15 9.19 5.43
CA THR A 40 -15.17 8.71 6.37
C THR A 40 -14.36 8.17 7.52
N PRO A 41 -14.59 8.61 8.77
CA PRO A 41 -13.83 8.12 9.90
C PRO A 41 -13.96 6.61 9.93
N GLY A 42 -12.98 5.94 9.30
CA GLY A 42 -12.90 4.50 9.28
C GLY A 42 -12.37 4.03 10.61
N ILE A 43 -12.87 2.93 11.06
CA ILE A 43 -12.31 2.23 12.20
C ILE A 43 -11.09 1.46 11.68
N GLU A 44 -9.98 1.60 12.37
CA GLU A 44 -8.78 0.82 12.11
C GLU A 44 -8.73 -0.39 13.05
N ASN A 45 -8.57 -1.55 12.50
CA ASN A 45 -8.33 -2.77 13.25
C ASN A 45 -7.05 -3.45 12.79
N THR A 46 -6.32 -3.97 13.75
CA THR A 46 -5.09 -4.71 13.51
C THR A 46 -5.34 -6.20 13.72
N TYR A 47 -5.06 -6.97 12.70
CA TYR A 47 -5.15 -8.42 12.71
C TYR A 47 -3.74 -9.01 12.79
N GLY A 48 -3.46 -9.71 13.86
CA GLY A 48 -2.19 -10.41 14.05
C GLY A 48 -2.27 -11.88 13.68
N ASN A 49 -1.10 -12.49 13.53
CA ASN A 49 -0.97 -13.93 13.26
C ASN A 49 -1.66 -14.40 11.97
N LEU A 50 -1.72 -13.53 10.96
CA LEU A 50 -2.24 -13.92 9.65
C LEU A 50 -1.21 -14.80 8.94
N PRO A 51 -1.60 -16.02 8.51
CA PRO A 51 -0.68 -16.90 7.81
C PRO A 51 -0.33 -16.34 6.43
N VAL A 52 0.94 -16.45 6.07
CA VAL A 52 1.42 -16.06 4.75
C VAL A 52 1.27 -17.24 3.80
N HIS A 53 0.52 -17.05 2.73
CA HIS A 53 0.37 -18.02 1.66
C HIS A 53 1.43 -17.80 0.59
N LEU A 54 2.09 -18.87 0.18
CA LEU A 54 3.10 -18.84 -0.85
C LEU A 54 2.47 -19.17 -2.21
N LEU A 55 2.70 -18.31 -3.17
CA LEU A 55 2.36 -18.57 -4.57
C LEU A 55 3.64 -18.90 -5.31
N SER A 56 3.80 -20.15 -5.67
CA SER A 56 4.90 -20.62 -6.52
C SER A 56 4.40 -21.04 -7.90
N ALA A 57 5.31 -21.13 -8.88
CA ALA A 57 4.96 -21.68 -10.17
C ALA A 57 4.52 -23.15 -10.03
N ALA A 58 3.52 -23.55 -10.80
CA ALA A 58 2.94 -24.91 -10.70
C ALA A 58 3.94 -26.05 -10.99
N GLN A 59 5.08 -25.74 -11.56
CA GLN A 59 6.16 -26.66 -11.84
C GLN A 59 7.20 -26.77 -10.72
N ASP A 60 7.09 -25.90 -9.71
CA ASP A 60 8.02 -25.86 -8.60
C ASP A 60 7.43 -26.58 -7.38
N VAL A 61 7.95 -27.75 -7.12
CA VAL A 61 7.48 -28.68 -6.06
C VAL A 61 8.32 -28.52 -4.78
N ARG A 62 9.16 -27.47 -4.68
CA ARG A 62 10.01 -27.28 -3.52
C ARG A 62 9.21 -26.73 -2.33
N ASP A 63 9.53 -27.23 -1.15
CA ASP A 63 8.96 -26.73 0.11
C ASP A 63 9.65 -25.44 0.55
N TYR A 64 9.16 -24.33 0.07
CA TYR A 64 9.63 -23.02 0.51
C TYR A 64 9.18 -22.73 1.93
N ARG A 65 10.09 -22.20 2.73
CA ARG A 65 9.79 -21.72 4.07
C ARG A 65 9.93 -20.21 4.12
N VAL A 66 9.00 -19.59 4.82
CA VAL A 66 8.98 -18.14 5.02
C VAL A 66 9.25 -17.85 6.49
N ALA A 67 10.07 -16.87 6.73
CA ALA A 67 10.34 -16.37 8.06
C ALA A 67 10.22 -14.83 8.10
N PRO A 68 9.31 -14.28 8.90
CA PRO A 68 8.27 -14.94 9.68
C PRO A 68 7.14 -15.54 8.83
N ASP A 69 6.47 -16.55 9.32
CA ASP A 69 5.34 -17.23 8.66
C ASP A 69 4.00 -16.52 8.88
N THR A 70 3.98 -15.53 9.76
CA THR A 70 2.81 -14.72 10.08
C THR A 70 3.11 -13.24 9.96
N VAL A 71 2.08 -12.48 9.61
CA VAL A 71 2.16 -11.02 9.47
C VAL A 71 1.07 -10.34 10.27
N LEU A 72 1.33 -9.09 10.60
CA LEU A 72 0.40 -8.20 11.25
C LEU A 72 -0.13 -7.22 10.22
N VAL A 73 -1.44 -7.16 10.06
CA VAL A 73 -2.10 -6.33 9.06
C VAL A 73 -3.06 -5.37 9.73
N THR A 74 -2.93 -4.10 9.44
CA THR A 74 -3.87 -3.05 9.87
C THR A 74 -4.74 -2.64 8.70
N VAL A 75 -6.03 -2.75 8.88
CA VAL A 75 -7.05 -2.43 7.88
C VAL A 75 -7.98 -1.36 8.42
N SER A 76 -8.36 -0.43 7.56
CA SER A 76 -9.34 0.61 7.87
C SER A 76 -10.57 0.48 6.97
N GLY A 77 -11.72 0.71 7.54
CA GLY A 77 -12.97 0.66 6.78
C GLY A 77 -14.16 1.22 7.53
N PRO A 78 -15.33 1.29 6.91
CA PRO A 78 -16.55 1.75 7.56
C PRO A 78 -16.94 0.82 8.70
N PRO A 79 -17.55 1.35 9.79
CA PRO A 79 -17.86 0.57 11.00
C PRO A 79 -18.69 -0.69 10.74
N ASN A 80 -19.65 -0.60 9.83
CA ASN A 80 -20.51 -1.71 9.45
C ASN A 80 -19.73 -2.85 8.75
N ALA A 81 -18.80 -2.51 7.88
CA ALA A 81 -17.96 -3.48 7.20
C ALA A 81 -16.91 -4.10 8.15
N MET A 82 -16.33 -3.27 9.04
CA MET A 82 -15.36 -3.73 10.03
C MET A 82 -15.98 -4.66 11.08
N ALA A 83 -17.26 -4.48 11.40
CA ALA A 83 -17.96 -5.35 12.36
C ALA A 83 -18.13 -6.79 11.88
N VAL A 84 -18.20 -7.00 10.57
CA VAL A 84 -18.37 -8.32 9.94
C VAL A 84 -17.07 -8.89 9.37
N LEU A 85 -15.99 -8.11 9.38
CA LEU A 85 -14.70 -8.53 8.86
C LEU A 85 -14.10 -9.63 9.74
N GLN A 86 -13.75 -10.72 9.12
CA GLN A 86 -13.05 -11.82 9.76
C GLN A 86 -11.60 -11.91 9.26
N ALA A 87 -10.72 -12.42 10.12
CA ALA A 87 -9.31 -12.56 9.78
C ALA A 87 -9.04 -13.49 8.58
N ASP A 88 -9.91 -14.44 8.35
CA ASP A 88 -9.85 -15.38 7.21
C ASP A 88 -10.17 -14.74 5.86
N GLN A 89 -10.78 -13.55 5.87
CA GLN A 89 -11.05 -12.78 4.67
C GLN A 89 -9.86 -11.92 4.22
N ILE A 90 -8.86 -11.79 5.06
CA ILE A 90 -7.63 -11.07 4.77
C ILE A 90 -6.57 -12.10 4.36
N HIS A 91 -6.12 -12.01 3.12
CA HIS A 91 -5.14 -12.94 2.59
C HIS A 91 -3.80 -12.26 2.40
N ALA A 92 -2.82 -12.70 3.17
CA ALA A 92 -1.42 -12.33 2.96
C ALA A 92 -0.74 -13.38 2.08
N MET A 93 -0.13 -12.95 1.00
CA MET A 93 0.53 -13.84 0.05
C MET A 93 1.89 -13.29 -0.40
N VAL A 94 2.76 -14.20 -0.75
CA VAL A 94 4.06 -13.87 -1.33
C VAL A 94 4.18 -14.57 -2.68
N ASN A 95 4.43 -13.79 -3.72
CA ASN A 95 4.59 -14.33 -5.05
C ASN A 95 6.04 -14.72 -5.30
N LEU A 96 6.28 -16.01 -5.37
CA LEU A 96 7.60 -16.59 -5.61
C LEU A 96 7.87 -16.89 -7.10
N THR A 97 7.03 -16.42 -7.99
CA THR A 97 7.24 -16.59 -9.43
C THR A 97 8.54 -15.91 -9.85
N GLY A 98 9.48 -16.66 -10.38
CA GLY A 98 10.79 -16.14 -10.79
C GLY A 98 11.85 -16.13 -9.67
N ILE A 99 11.61 -16.78 -8.55
CA ILE A 99 12.59 -16.89 -7.46
C ILE A 99 13.93 -17.48 -7.90
N GLU A 100 13.92 -18.34 -8.90
CA GLU A 100 15.13 -18.97 -9.44
C GLU A 100 16.09 -17.96 -10.08
N SER A 101 15.56 -16.84 -10.57
CA SER A 101 16.32 -15.78 -11.20
C SER A 101 16.75 -14.70 -10.21
N SER A 102 16.21 -14.73 -9.02
CA SER A 102 16.43 -13.68 -8.02
C SER A 102 17.47 -14.11 -7.00
N ARG A 103 18.42 -13.22 -6.77
CA ARG A 103 19.38 -13.34 -5.66
C ARG A 103 18.84 -12.80 -4.33
N ASN A 104 17.64 -12.24 -4.36
CA ASN A 104 17.02 -11.69 -3.17
C ASN A 104 16.44 -12.79 -2.31
N SER A 105 16.79 -12.77 -1.04
CA SER A 105 16.19 -13.61 -0.01
C SER A 105 14.95 -12.98 0.64
N HIS A 106 14.64 -11.72 0.32
CA HIS A 106 13.51 -10.97 0.85
C HIS A 106 12.50 -10.69 -0.25
N TRP A 107 11.23 -10.97 0.05
CA TRP A 107 10.14 -10.84 -0.89
C TRP A 107 9.02 -10.00 -0.28
N PRO A 108 8.42 -9.08 -1.04
CA PRO A 108 7.34 -8.26 -0.55
C PRO A 108 6.10 -9.09 -0.26
N VAL A 109 5.41 -8.74 0.82
CA VAL A 109 4.13 -9.35 1.19
C VAL A 109 3.01 -8.58 0.50
N GLU A 110 2.22 -9.27 -0.30
CA GLU A 110 1.00 -8.76 -0.89
C GLU A 110 -0.18 -9.11 -0.01
N VAL A 111 -1.01 -8.14 0.31
CA VAL A 111 -2.20 -8.36 1.13
C VAL A 111 -3.44 -8.02 0.33
N SER A 112 -4.33 -8.96 0.23
CA SER A 112 -5.65 -8.78 -0.35
C SER A 112 -6.67 -8.55 0.76
N VAL A 113 -7.40 -7.44 0.68
CA VAL A 113 -8.48 -7.08 1.59
C VAL A 113 -9.83 -7.07 0.85
N PRO A 114 -10.95 -7.32 1.54
CA PRO A 114 -12.26 -7.25 0.93
C PRO A 114 -12.61 -5.87 0.36
N VAL A 115 -13.54 -5.84 -0.55
CA VAL A 115 -14.03 -4.60 -1.19
C VAL A 115 -14.60 -3.66 -0.13
N GLY A 116 -14.26 -2.38 -0.23
CA GLY A 116 -14.73 -1.34 0.70
C GLY A 116 -13.79 -1.10 1.88
N MET A 117 -12.70 -1.85 1.98
CA MET A 117 -11.68 -1.69 3.01
C MET A 117 -10.36 -1.21 2.42
N THR A 118 -9.58 -0.53 3.25
CA THR A 118 -8.28 -0.01 2.86
C THR A 118 -7.19 -0.62 3.74
N LEU A 119 -6.14 -1.12 3.09
CA LEU A 119 -4.95 -1.57 3.77
C LEU A 119 -4.16 -0.35 4.26
N VAL A 120 -3.95 -0.25 5.57
CA VAL A 120 -3.21 0.84 6.19
C VAL A 120 -1.75 0.47 6.37
N ARG A 121 -1.50 -0.71 6.90
CA ARG A 121 -0.14 -1.15 7.25
C ARG A 121 -0.01 -2.66 7.23
N VAL A 122 1.17 -3.11 6.85
CA VAL A 122 1.59 -4.52 6.94
C VAL A 122 2.95 -4.58 7.62
N GLU A 123 3.10 -5.45 8.58
CA GLU A 123 4.37 -5.69 9.25
C GLU A 123 4.64 -7.20 9.38
N PRO A 124 5.78 -7.67 8.92
CA PRO A 124 6.79 -6.97 8.10
C PRO A 124 6.33 -6.74 6.66
N LEU A 125 6.88 -5.75 5.99
CA LEU A 125 6.63 -5.48 4.56
C LEU A 125 7.24 -6.54 3.64
N GLU A 126 8.34 -7.13 4.10
CA GLU A 126 9.08 -8.15 3.37
C GLU A 126 9.33 -9.33 4.30
N VAL A 127 9.28 -10.51 3.74
CA VAL A 127 9.60 -11.75 4.45
C VAL A 127 10.81 -12.44 3.82
N GLY A 128 11.60 -13.08 4.66
CA GLY A 128 12.69 -13.92 4.20
C GLY A 128 12.15 -15.24 3.68
N VAL A 129 12.53 -15.60 2.47
CA VAL A 129 12.19 -16.89 1.88
C VAL A 129 13.42 -17.80 1.91
N ILE A 130 13.29 -18.93 2.56
CA ILE A 130 14.32 -19.96 2.61
C ILE A 130 14.04 -20.95 1.50
N VAL A 131 14.93 -20.97 0.51
CA VAL A 131 14.87 -21.93 -0.59
C VAL A 131 15.59 -23.21 -0.15
N PRO A 132 14.91 -24.35 -0.06
CA PRO A 132 15.59 -25.60 0.24
C PRO A 132 16.53 -25.97 -0.94
N PRO A 133 17.66 -26.62 -0.65
CA PRO A 133 18.50 -27.12 -1.72
C PRO A 133 17.71 -28.11 -2.59
N PRO A 134 17.95 -28.11 -3.92
CA PRO A 134 17.29 -29.06 -4.77
C PRO A 134 17.59 -30.48 -4.23
N THR A 135 16.55 -31.19 -3.86
CA THR A 135 16.67 -32.60 -3.49
C THR A 135 17.23 -33.30 -4.72
N ALA A 136 18.49 -33.66 -4.64
CA ALA A 136 19.05 -34.58 -5.61
C ALA A 136 18.19 -35.84 -5.53
N HIS A 137 17.39 -36.06 -6.55
CA HIS A 137 16.68 -37.31 -6.72
C HIS A 137 17.75 -38.36 -6.91
N ASN A 138 18.14 -38.96 -5.79
CA ASN A 138 19.04 -40.07 -5.83
C ASN A 138 18.24 -41.23 -6.43
N LYS A 139 18.32 -41.31 -7.75
CA LYS A 139 17.79 -42.45 -8.49
C LYS A 139 18.68 -43.65 -8.11
N PRO A 140 18.11 -44.68 -7.46
CA PRO A 140 18.87 -45.90 -7.20
C PRO A 140 19.38 -46.54 -8.50
#